data_57366746518cb20205b5b02be585e0d9
#
_entry.id   57366746518cb20205b5b02be585e0d9
#
_cell.length_a   1.000
_cell.length_b   1.000
_cell.length_c   1.000
_cell.angle_alpha   90.00
_cell.angle_beta   90.00
_cell.angle_gamma   90.00
#
_symmetry.space_group_name_H-M   'P 1'
#
loop_
_entity.id
_entity.type
_entity.pdbx_description
1 polymer ?
#
loop_
_entity_poly.entity_id
_entity_poly.type
_entity_poly.pdbx_seq_one_letter_code
_entity_poly.pdbx_strand_id
1 'polypeptide(L)'
;LVHFAEQFPDRKFYGIDISAEMVRLTQEKIDRMGLKNAWVAKGSVEDIKALFPAVQFDMIYVFFGALNTVNDLKGAFADLREVLSSGGRMVLTFVNKYYIGGTLIELLKLKPKFAFARWKKVWGGYSPTNFLASRCYRPGQIKKLAQLECTYSRGYSIFYPAWYYHKFHRFIPKSVLHLLWRLDERIARTPIGKWGEYMLYTFEKKN
;
A
#
# COMPACT_ATOMS: atom_id res chain seq x y z
N LEU A 1 -10.56 -7.26 3.39
CA LEU A 1 -11.85 -7.02 4.03
C LEU A 1 -12.40 -8.32 4.64
N VAL A 2 -12.85 -9.27 3.84
CA VAL A 2 -13.56 -10.49 4.23
C VAL A 2 -12.84 -11.29 5.32
N HIS A 3 -11.54 -11.52 5.18
CA HIS A 3 -10.74 -12.24 6.16
C HIS A 3 -10.78 -11.62 7.57
N PHE A 4 -10.71 -10.30 7.67
CA PHE A 4 -10.80 -9.62 8.97
C PHE A 4 -12.23 -9.63 9.52
N ALA A 5 -13.24 -9.47 8.66
CA ALA A 5 -14.63 -9.52 9.08
C ALA A 5 -15.01 -10.90 9.67
N GLU A 6 -14.46 -11.97 9.10
CA GLU A 6 -14.63 -13.33 9.63
C GLU A 6 -13.95 -13.51 11.00
N GLN A 7 -12.72 -13.00 11.16
CA GLN A 7 -11.96 -13.16 12.41
C GLN A 7 -12.45 -12.27 13.55
N PHE A 8 -13.07 -11.14 13.24
CA PHE A 8 -13.51 -10.14 14.22
C PHE A 8 -15.00 -9.82 14.04
N PRO A 9 -15.91 -10.72 14.42
CA PRO A 9 -17.35 -10.58 14.19
C PRO A 9 -17.97 -9.35 14.89
N ASP A 10 -17.38 -8.91 16.00
CA ASP A 10 -17.83 -7.73 16.77
C ASP A 10 -17.35 -6.39 16.19
N ARG A 11 -16.55 -6.41 15.11
CA ARG A 11 -16.05 -5.20 14.44
C ARG A 11 -16.74 -5.03 13.10
N LYS A 12 -16.90 -3.77 12.68
CA LYS A 12 -17.46 -3.41 11.37
C LYS A 12 -16.36 -3.12 10.37
N PHE A 13 -16.49 -3.63 9.17
CA PHE A 13 -15.49 -3.51 8.10
C PHE A 13 -16.10 -2.89 6.85
N TYR A 14 -15.48 -1.85 6.37
CA TYR A 14 -15.88 -1.12 5.17
C TYR A 14 -14.76 -1.18 4.14
N GLY A 15 -15.08 -1.45 2.90
CA GLY A 15 -14.12 -1.53 1.79
C GLY A 15 -14.54 -0.65 0.63
N ILE A 16 -13.52 -0.07 -0.03
CA ILE A 16 -13.71 0.69 -1.26
C ILE A 16 -12.77 0.11 -2.30
N ASP A 17 -13.27 -0.10 -3.51
CA ASP A 17 -12.44 -0.43 -4.67
C ASP A 17 -12.97 0.30 -5.91
N ILE A 18 -12.06 0.77 -6.77
CA ILE A 18 -12.42 1.43 -8.05
C ILE A 18 -12.94 0.44 -9.09
N SER A 19 -12.59 -0.84 -8.95
CA SER A 19 -12.99 -1.91 -9.85
C SER A 19 -14.36 -2.47 -9.48
N ALA A 20 -15.33 -2.27 -10.36
CA ALA A 20 -16.67 -2.85 -10.19
C ALA A 20 -16.61 -4.38 -10.03
N GLU A 21 -15.70 -5.05 -10.74
CA GLU A 21 -15.51 -6.50 -10.65
C GLU A 21 -14.95 -6.93 -9.28
N MET A 22 -13.99 -6.18 -8.72
CA MET A 22 -13.47 -6.46 -7.37
C MET A 22 -14.54 -6.25 -6.29
N VAL A 23 -15.37 -5.23 -6.46
CA VAL A 23 -16.54 -5.00 -5.57
C VAL A 23 -17.52 -6.17 -5.65
N ARG A 24 -17.89 -6.58 -6.87
CA ARG A 24 -18.79 -7.71 -7.13
C ARG A 24 -18.26 -8.99 -6.47
N LEU A 25 -17.00 -9.36 -6.74
CA LEU A 25 -16.36 -10.56 -6.17
C LEU A 25 -16.27 -10.51 -4.65
N THR A 26 -16.04 -9.32 -4.09
CA THR A 26 -16.00 -9.13 -2.62
C THR A 26 -17.38 -9.28 -2.03
N GLN A 27 -18.41 -8.70 -2.65
CA GLN A 27 -19.81 -8.85 -2.20
C GLN A 27 -20.25 -10.31 -2.24
N GLU A 28 -19.97 -11.04 -3.32
CA GLU A 28 -20.27 -12.47 -3.41
C GLU A 28 -19.62 -13.30 -2.30
N LYS A 29 -18.39 -12.93 -1.89
CA LYS A 29 -17.75 -13.59 -0.74
C LYS A 29 -18.44 -13.27 0.59
N ILE A 30 -18.80 -12.00 0.79
CA ILE A 30 -19.54 -11.54 1.97
C ILE A 30 -20.85 -12.34 2.10
N ASP A 31 -21.61 -12.42 1.00
CA ASP A 31 -22.91 -13.10 0.96
C ASP A 31 -22.76 -14.61 1.19
N ARG A 32 -21.82 -15.26 0.50
CA ARG A 32 -21.53 -16.69 0.63
C ARG A 32 -21.10 -17.09 2.05
N MET A 33 -20.37 -16.21 2.74
CA MET A 33 -19.91 -16.44 4.11
C MET A 33 -20.90 -15.95 5.16
N GLY A 34 -22.03 -15.34 4.74
CA GLY A 34 -23.06 -14.84 5.65
C GLY A 34 -22.60 -13.71 6.57
N LEU A 35 -21.57 -12.96 6.19
CA LEU A 35 -21.00 -11.91 7.02
C LEU A 35 -21.96 -10.72 7.13
N LYS A 36 -22.32 -10.33 8.36
CA LYS A 36 -23.21 -9.21 8.64
C LYS A 36 -22.49 -7.93 9.04
N ASN A 37 -21.16 -7.97 9.13
CA ASN A 37 -20.30 -6.92 9.62
C ASN A 37 -19.32 -6.39 8.55
N ALA A 38 -19.57 -6.67 7.28
CA ALA A 38 -18.74 -6.26 6.16
C ALA A 38 -19.56 -5.58 5.06
N TRP A 39 -19.08 -4.46 4.56
CA TRP A 39 -19.68 -3.69 3.46
C TRP A 39 -18.61 -3.33 2.45
N VAL A 40 -18.93 -3.36 1.18
CA VAL A 40 -18.04 -2.95 0.10
C VAL A 40 -18.77 -2.00 -0.85
N ALA A 41 -18.08 -0.95 -1.29
CA ALA A 41 -18.61 0.03 -2.23
C ALA A 41 -17.63 0.29 -3.37
N LYS A 42 -18.17 0.63 -4.55
CA LYS A 42 -17.36 1.07 -5.67
C LYS A 42 -17.06 2.56 -5.52
N GLY A 43 -15.78 2.91 -5.58
CA GLY A 43 -15.33 4.29 -5.50
C GLY A 43 -13.83 4.39 -5.26
N SER A 44 -13.36 5.60 -5.06
CA SER A 44 -11.98 5.94 -4.68
C SER A 44 -11.92 6.44 -3.23
N VAL A 45 -10.72 6.74 -2.76
CA VAL A 45 -10.55 7.36 -1.43
C VAL A 45 -11.24 8.72 -1.33
N GLU A 46 -11.38 9.44 -2.44
CA GLU A 46 -12.03 10.75 -2.52
C GLU A 46 -13.54 10.65 -2.26
N ASP A 47 -14.13 9.47 -2.47
CA ASP A 47 -15.56 9.20 -2.30
C ASP A 47 -15.91 8.72 -0.87
N ILE A 48 -14.92 8.53 0.01
CA ILE A 48 -15.10 7.85 1.31
C ILE A 48 -16.21 8.47 2.17
N LYS A 49 -16.32 9.80 2.18
CA LYS A 49 -17.32 10.53 2.97
C LYS A 49 -18.73 10.38 2.41
N ALA A 50 -18.85 10.31 1.09
CA ALA A 50 -20.14 10.10 0.41
C ALA A 50 -20.60 8.66 0.50
N LEU A 51 -19.67 7.70 0.42
CA LEU A 51 -19.97 6.26 0.49
C LEU A 51 -20.33 5.79 1.91
N PHE A 52 -19.71 6.38 2.92
CA PHE A 52 -19.91 6.02 4.32
C PHE A 52 -20.17 7.27 5.18
N PRO A 53 -21.32 7.93 4.99
CA PRO A 53 -21.64 9.16 5.70
C PRO A 53 -21.71 8.90 7.20
N ALA A 54 -21.18 9.83 7.99
CA ALA A 54 -21.15 9.82 9.45
C ALA A 54 -20.39 8.61 10.08
N VAL A 55 -19.67 7.80 9.29
CA VAL A 55 -18.82 6.73 9.83
C VAL A 55 -17.47 7.33 10.21
N GLN A 56 -17.05 7.10 11.45
CA GLN A 56 -15.70 7.36 11.94
C GLN A 56 -14.96 6.02 12.06
N PHE A 57 -13.74 5.97 11.56
CA PHE A 57 -12.94 4.75 11.51
C PHE A 57 -11.87 4.74 12.60
N ASP A 58 -11.82 3.70 13.41
CA ASP A 58 -10.73 3.49 14.38
C ASP A 58 -9.45 3.05 13.69
N MET A 59 -9.57 2.38 12.53
CA MET A 59 -8.45 1.94 11.73
C MET A 59 -8.76 2.05 10.24
N ILE A 60 -7.83 2.65 9.51
CA ILE A 60 -7.82 2.67 8.04
C ILE A 60 -6.56 1.95 7.57
N TYR A 61 -6.70 0.97 6.68
CA TYR A 61 -5.54 0.32 6.07
C TYR A 61 -5.64 0.30 4.55
N VAL A 62 -4.54 0.65 3.89
CA VAL A 62 -4.42 0.62 2.43
C VAL A 62 -3.08 -0.01 2.07
N PHE A 63 -3.13 -1.18 1.43
CA PHE A 63 -1.94 -1.95 1.08
C PHE A 63 -1.66 -1.96 -0.42
N PHE A 64 -0.45 -2.41 -0.75
CA PHE A 64 0.02 -2.64 -2.13
C PHE A 64 -0.02 -1.42 -3.05
N GLY A 65 0.10 -0.23 -2.47
CA GLY A 65 0.29 1.00 -3.24
C GLY A 65 -0.96 1.52 -3.95
N ALA A 66 -2.18 1.17 -3.49
CA ALA A 66 -3.39 1.73 -4.08
C ALA A 66 -3.40 3.27 -4.06
N LEU A 67 -2.92 3.90 -2.99
CA LEU A 67 -2.78 5.35 -2.92
C LEU A 67 -1.73 5.94 -3.87
N ASN A 68 -0.87 5.12 -4.49
CA ASN A 68 0.06 5.59 -5.52
C ASN A 68 -0.66 5.98 -6.82
N THR A 69 -1.90 5.54 -7.02
CA THR A 69 -2.71 5.83 -8.21
C THR A 69 -3.61 7.04 -8.04
N VAL A 70 -3.73 7.57 -6.83
CA VAL A 70 -4.55 8.75 -6.53
C VAL A 70 -3.89 10.02 -7.10
N ASN A 71 -4.68 10.84 -7.78
CA ASN A 71 -4.19 12.06 -8.42
C ASN A 71 -3.87 13.16 -7.41
N ASP A 72 -4.80 13.44 -6.49
CA ASP A 72 -4.61 14.38 -5.39
C ASP A 72 -4.41 13.63 -4.06
N LEU A 73 -3.18 13.17 -3.84
CA LEU A 73 -2.84 12.49 -2.58
C LEU A 73 -2.95 13.41 -1.35
N LYS A 74 -2.80 14.73 -1.52
CA LYS A 74 -2.95 15.67 -0.41
C LYS A 74 -4.40 15.77 0.04
N GLY A 75 -5.33 15.92 -0.90
CA GLY A 75 -6.77 15.88 -0.65
C GLY A 75 -7.20 14.54 -0.04
N ALA A 76 -6.74 13.43 -0.62
CA ALA A 76 -7.01 12.09 -0.07
C ALA A 76 -6.57 11.94 1.39
N PHE A 77 -5.39 12.44 1.76
CA PHE A 77 -4.98 12.45 3.17
C PHE A 77 -5.85 13.37 4.05
N ALA A 78 -6.37 14.48 3.52
CA ALA A 78 -7.30 15.32 4.26
C ALA A 78 -8.61 14.58 4.56
N ASP A 79 -9.19 13.93 3.54
CA ASP A 79 -10.41 13.13 3.68
C ASP A 79 -10.22 11.96 4.65
N LEU A 80 -9.11 11.22 4.53
CA LEU A 80 -8.78 10.13 5.45
C LEU A 80 -8.62 10.60 6.90
N ARG A 81 -8.01 11.78 7.14
CA ARG A 81 -7.89 12.34 8.50
C ARG A 81 -9.24 12.76 9.07
N GLU A 82 -10.13 13.27 8.23
CA GLU A 82 -11.46 13.70 8.66
C GLU A 82 -12.30 12.53 9.15
N VAL A 83 -12.28 11.41 8.41
CA VAL A 83 -13.04 10.20 8.76
C VAL A 83 -12.34 9.30 9.78
N LEU A 84 -11.10 9.62 10.17
CA LEU A 84 -10.37 8.88 11.21
C LEU A 84 -10.78 9.40 12.58
N SER A 85 -11.21 8.51 13.48
CA SER A 85 -11.54 8.87 14.88
C SER A 85 -10.33 9.40 15.65
N SER A 86 -10.56 10.13 16.71
CA SER A 86 -9.53 10.49 17.71
C SER A 86 -8.89 9.21 18.26
N GLY A 87 -7.55 9.15 18.35
CA GLY A 87 -6.82 7.93 18.71
C GLY A 87 -6.80 6.86 17.60
N GLY A 88 -7.45 7.12 16.47
CA GLY A 88 -7.50 6.19 15.33
C GLY A 88 -6.15 6.08 14.59
N ARG A 89 -5.99 4.99 13.85
CA ARG A 89 -4.73 4.66 13.16
C ARG A 89 -4.92 4.44 11.67
N MET A 90 -3.95 4.91 10.89
CA MET A 90 -3.82 4.57 9.47
C MET A 90 -2.60 3.68 9.26
N VAL A 91 -2.77 2.53 8.59
CA VAL A 91 -1.68 1.63 8.17
C VAL A 91 -1.64 1.62 6.65
N LEU A 92 -0.62 2.27 6.09
CA LEU A 92 -0.54 2.55 4.66
C LEU A 92 0.75 2.03 4.06
N THR A 93 0.67 1.46 2.85
CA THR A 93 1.87 1.11 2.09
C THR A 93 1.96 1.93 0.81
N PHE A 94 3.17 2.36 0.49
CA PHE A 94 3.47 3.11 -0.73
C PHE A 94 4.62 2.48 -1.50
N VAL A 95 4.51 2.47 -2.82
CA VAL A 95 5.62 2.16 -3.72
C VAL A 95 6.65 3.28 -3.58
N ASN A 96 7.87 2.88 -3.23
CA ASN A 96 8.93 3.80 -2.93
C ASN A 96 9.66 4.28 -4.19
N LYS A 97 10.00 5.56 -4.21
CA LYS A 97 10.79 6.16 -5.28
C LYS A 97 12.24 5.66 -5.29
N TYR A 98 12.79 5.31 -4.13
CA TYR A 98 14.19 4.95 -3.91
C TYR A 98 14.41 3.44 -3.77
N TYR A 99 13.82 2.64 -4.62
CA TYR A 99 14.09 1.21 -4.62
C TYR A 99 15.46 0.90 -5.22
N ILE A 100 16.49 0.80 -4.36
CA ILE A 100 17.87 0.59 -4.80
C ILE A 100 18.05 -0.81 -5.38
N GLY A 101 17.51 -1.86 -4.76
CA GLY A 101 17.61 -3.22 -5.26
C GLY A 101 17.12 -3.36 -6.70
N GLY A 102 15.94 -2.82 -7.00
CA GLY A 102 15.41 -2.81 -8.36
C GLY A 102 16.23 -1.98 -9.34
N THR A 103 16.72 -0.81 -8.90
CA THR A 103 17.59 0.03 -9.72
C THR A 103 18.86 -0.71 -10.13
N LEU A 104 19.53 -1.38 -9.19
CA LEU A 104 20.74 -2.16 -9.46
C LEU A 104 20.46 -3.35 -10.39
N ILE A 105 19.37 -4.09 -10.14
CA ILE A 105 18.97 -5.22 -11.00
C ILE A 105 18.75 -4.76 -12.45
N GLU A 106 18.05 -3.65 -12.66
CA GLU A 106 17.78 -3.16 -14.03
C GLU A 106 19.04 -2.57 -14.70
N LEU A 107 19.98 -1.99 -13.93
CA LEU A 107 21.28 -1.59 -14.44
C LEU A 107 22.13 -2.78 -14.87
N LEU A 108 22.18 -3.85 -14.07
CA LEU A 108 22.86 -5.10 -14.42
C LEU A 108 22.29 -5.77 -15.68
N LYS A 109 21.00 -5.57 -15.93
CA LYS A 109 20.34 -5.99 -17.18
C LYS A 109 20.58 -5.04 -18.37
N LEU A 110 21.39 -4.01 -18.21
CA LEU A 110 21.65 -2.96 -19.21
C LEU A 110 20.37 -2.21 -19.63
N LYS A 111 19.43 -2.01 -18.69
CA LYS A 111 18.13 -1.34 -18.91
C LYS A 111 18.01 -0.03 -18.11
N PRO A 112 18.81 1.02 -18.39
CA PRO A 112 18.84 2.24 -17.59
C PRO A 112 17.48 2.98 -17.57
N LYS A 113 16.71 2.93 -18.65
CA LYS A 113 15.36 3.53 -18.72
C LYS A 113 14.42 2.92 -17.67
N PHE A 114 14.54 1.62 -17.38
CA PHE A 114 13.75 0.94 -16.36
C PHE A 114 14.31 1.15 -14.96
N ALA A 115 15.64 1.17 -14.81
CA ALA A 115 16.32 1.43 -13.55
C ALA A 115 15.84 2.75 -12.90
N PHE A 116 15.67 3.80 -13.70
CA PHE A 116 15.23 5.14 -13.25
C PHE A 116 13.74 5.42 -13.50
N ALA A 117 12.94 4.43 -13.87
CA ALA A 117 11.53 4.62 -14.19
C ALA A 117 10.73 5.20 -13.01
N ARG A 118 11.02 4.78 -11.76
CA ARG A 118 10.37 5.26 -10.54
C ARG A 118 10.64 6.74 -10.22
N TRP A 119 11.64 7.36 -10.87
CA TRP A 119 11.98 8.77 -10.66
C TRP A 119 11.13 9.71 -11.51
N LYS A 120 10.43 9.18 -12.52
CA LYS A 120 9.51 9.93 -13.37
C LYS A 120 8.29 10.40 -12.56
N LYS A 121 7.57 11.40 -13.09
CA LYS A 121 6.31 11.89 -12.51
C LYS A 121 5.22 10.81 -12.51
N VAL A 122 5.17 10.02 -13.56
CA VAL A 122 4.32 8.83 -13.69
C VAL A 122 5.25 7.65 -13.93
N TRP A 123 5.16 6.64 -13.10
CA TRP A 123 6.03 5.47 -13.16
C TRP A 123 5.48 4.36 -14.06
N GLY A 124 4.18 4.10 -14.03
CA GLY A 124 3.57 3.04 -14.81
C GLY A 124 2.06 3.14 -14.90
N GLY A 125 1.47 2.29 -15.73
CA GLY A 125 0.04 2.03 -15.80
C GLY A 125 -0.25 0.65 -15.22
N TYR A 126 -1.31 0.52 -14.45
CA TYR A 126 -1.56 -0.67 -13.66
C TYR A 126 -2.31 -1.77 -14.41
N SER A 127 -2.90 -1.45 -15.56
CA SER A 127 -3.72 -2.39 -16.33
C SER A 127 -3.44 -2.29 -17.83
N PRO A 128 -3.41 -3.40 -18.55
CA PRO A 128 -3.35 -3.39 -20.02
C PRO A 128 -4.56 -2.72 -20.67
N THR A 129 -5.71 -2.74 -19.99
CA THR A 129 -6.99 -2.25 -20.52
C THR A 129 -7.36 -0.86 -20.01
N ASN A 130 -6.90 -0.47 -18.80
CA ASN A 130 -7.15 0.83 -18.20
C ASN A 130 -5.85 1.42 -17.69
N PHE A 131 -5.40 2.52 -18.29
CA PHE A 131 -4.21 3.22 -17.82
C PHE A 131 -4.51 3.96 -16.52
N LEU A 132 -4.06 3.40 -15.42
CA LEU A 132 -4.10 4.03 -14.11
C LEU A 132 -2.70 4.58 -13.78
N ALA A 133 -2.52 5.89 -13.90
CA ALA A 133 -1.23 6.54 -13.64
C ALA A 133 -0.78 6.30 -12.19
N SER A 134 0.37 5.65 -12.02
CA SER A 134 0.95 5.41 -10.70
C SER A 134 2.16 6.31 -10.46
N ARG A 135 2.30 6.83 -9.24
CA ARG A 135 3.40 7.72 -8.82
C ARG A 135 4.16 7.09 -7.66
N CYS A 136 5.50 7.18 -7.70
CA CYS A 136 6.34 6.76 -6.58
C CYS A 136 6.67 7.96 -5.69
N TYR A 137 6.60 7.77 -4.38
CA TYR A 137 6.81 8.84 -3.41
C TYR A 137 8.10 8.63 -2.61
N ARG A 138 8.70 9.75 -2.17
CA ARG A 138 9.83 9.73 -1.22
C ARG A 138 9.28 9.45 0.19
N PRO A 139 10.01 8.71 1.02
CA PRO A 139 9.55 8.42 2.40
C PRO A 139 9.19 9.66 3.21
N GLY A 140 10.01 10.72 3.16
CA GLY A 140 9.72 11.97 3.86
C GLY A 140 8.51 12.75 3.32
N GLN A 141 8.21 12.61 2.02
CA GLN A 141 7.05 13.24 1.40
C GLN A 141 5.73 12.68 1.95
N ILE A 142 5.64 11.36 2.11
CA ILE A 142 4.44 10.72 2.68
C ILE A 142 4.20 11.17 4.12
N LYS A 143 5.25 11.18 4.95
CA LYS A 143 5.14 11.67 6.34
C LYS A 143 4.66 13.12 6.41
N LYS A 144 5.14 13.99 5.50
CA LYS A 144 4.71 15.39 5.43
C LYS A 144 3.25 15.52 4.97
N LEU A 145 2.80 14.72 4.00
CA LEU A 145 1.44 14.77 3.47
C LEU A 145 0.42 14.23 4.47
N ALA A 146 0.78 13.20 5.24
CA ALA A 146 -0.10 12.60 6.24
C ALA A 146 -0.53 13.60 7.31
N GLN A 147 0.34 14.55 7.71
CA GLN A 147 0.09 15.52 8.77
C GLN A 147 -0.42 14.89 10.08
N LEU A 148 0.03 13.67 10.36
CA LEU A 148 -0.25 12.89 11.55
C LEU A 148 1.07 12.40 12.13
N GLU A 149 1.06 11.98 13.39
CA GLU A 149 2.23 11.36 14.00
C GLU A 149 2.53 10.02 13.34
N CYS A 150 3.75 9.87 12.82
CA CYS A 150 4.20 8.58 12.28
C CYS A 150 4.81 7.76 13.41
N THR A 151 4.04 6.86 13.99
CA THR A 151 4.44 6.02 15.12
C THR A 151 5.29 4.82 14.69
N TYR A 152 5.17 4.41 13.44
CA TYR A 152 5.93 3.28 12.89
C TYR A 152 6.21 3.45 11.41
N SER A 153 7.38 3.04 10.96
CA SER A 153 7.68 2.91 9.52
C SER A 153 8.72 1.83 9.28
N ARG A 154 8.54 1.07 8.19
CA ARG A 154 9.51 0.06 7.73
C ARG A 154 9.52 -0.07 6.22
N GLY A 155 10.66 -0.50 5.68
CA GLY A 155 10.78 -0.90 4.29
C GLY A 155 10.55 -2.38 4.08
N TYR A 156 10.20 -2.74 2.86
CA TYR A 156 10.11 -4.13 2.39
C TYR A 156 10.89 -4.31 1.09
N SER A 157 11.39 -5.51 0.86
CA SER A 157 12.18 -5.85 -0.33
C SER A 157 13.36 -4.90 -0.52
N ILE A 158 14.24 -4.80 0.47
CA ILE A 158 15.44 -3.96 0.41
C ILE A 158 16.50 -4.72 -0.39
N PHE A 159 16.89 -5.91 0.07
CA PHE A 159 17.78 -6.86 -0.59
C PHE A 159 17.04 -8.09 -1.12
N TYR A 160 15.92 -8.48 -0.47
CA TYR A 160 15.07 -9.54 -0.97
C TYR A 160 14.43 -9.11 -2.30
N PRO A 161 14.57 -9.89 -3.38
CA PRO A 161 14.05 -9.49 -4.68
C PRO A 161 12.54 -9.30 -4.64
N ALA A 162 12.05 -8.20 -5.25
CA ALA A 162 10.62 -7.98 -5.37
C ALA A 162 9.93 -9.15 -6.11
N TRP A 163 8.68 -9.41 -5.78
CA TRP A 163 7.92 -10.57 -6.25
C TRP A 163 7.89 -10.73 -7.78
N TYR A 164 7.92 -9.64 -8.53
CA TYR A 164 7.89 -9.67 -9.99
C TYR A 164 9.24 -10.03 -10.64
N TYR A 165 10.31 -10.17 -9.87
CA TYR A 165 11.57 -10.70 -10.35
C TYR A 165 11.57 -12.24 -10.33
N HIS A 166 10.59 -12.88 -11.00
CA HIS A 166 10.37 -14.33 -11.00
C HIS A 166 11.61 -15.17 -11.34
N LYS A 167 12.47 -14.66 -12.28
CA LYS A 167 13.73 -15.34 -12.62
C LYS A 167 14.67 -15.43 -11.43
N PHE A 168 14.80 -14.35 -10.64
CA PHE A 168 15.64 -14.37 -9.44
C PHE A 168 15.11 -15.34 -8.41
N HIS A 169 13.80 -15.38 -8.16
CA HIS A 169 13.18 -16.35 -7.25
C HIS A 169 13.35 -17.80 -7.71
N ARG A 170 13.46 -18.04 -9.03
CA ARG A 170 13.65 -19.38 -9.58
C ARG A 170 15.11 -19.84 -9.50
N PHE A 171 16.08 -18.95 -9.73
CA PHE A 171 17.50 -19.31 -9.86
C PHE A 171 18.29 -19.15 -8.56
N ILE A 172 17.84 -18.32 -7.62
CA ILE A 172 18.51 -18.15 -6.32
C ILE A 172 18.09 -19.29 -5.39
N PRO A 173 19.05 -20.00 -4.75
CA PRO A 173 18.74 -21.03 -3.75
C PRO A 173 17.84 -20.49 -2.63
N LYS A 174 16.90 -21.32 -2.15
CA LYS A 174 15.97 -20.93 -1.08
C LYS A 174 16.68 -20.47 0.20
N SER A 175 17.83 -21.06 0.52
CA SER A 175 18.67 -20.66 1.67
C SER A 175 19.17 -19.21 1.56
N VAL A 176 19.58 -18.81 0.35
CA VAL A 176 20.03 -17.44 0.08
C VAL A 176 18.84 -16.47 0.15
N LEU A 177 17.70 -16.82 -0.45
CA LEU A 177 16.47 -16.00 -0.34
C LEU A 177 16.07 -15.82 1.13
N HIS A 178 16.14 -16.88 1.93
CA HIS A 178 15.83 -16.81 3.36
C HIS A 178 16.83 -15.93 4.14
N LEU A 179 18.12 -16.00 3.78
CA LEU A 179 19.12 -15.10 4.35
C LEU A 179 18.85 -13.63 4.01
N LEU A 180 18.53 -13.32 2.74
CA LEU A 180 18.18 -11.97 2.30
C LEU A 180 16.92 -11.46 3.02
N TRP A 181 15.90 -12.31 3.18
CA TRP A 181 14.69 -11.97 3.93
C TRP A 181 15.01 -11.66 5.40
N ARG A 182 15.84 -12.48 6.09
CA ARG A 182 16.28 -12.22 7.47
C ARG A 182 17.06 -10.91 7.59
N LEU A 183 17.90 -10.61 6.61
CA LEU A 183 18.64 -9.36 6.57
C LEU A 183 17.66 -8.18 6.43
N ASP A 184 16.70 -8.26 5.52
CA ASP A 184 15.66 -7.25 5.36
C ASP A 184 14.89 -7.01 6.66
N GLU A 185 14.50 -8.08 7.38
CA GLU A 185 13.80 -7.97 8.67
C GLU A 185 14.63 -7.18 9.72
N ARG A 186 15.94 -7.38 9.75
CA ARG A 186 16.83 -6.69 10.70
C ARG A 186 16.98 -5.21 10.39
N ILE A 187 17.05 -4.85 9.10
CA ILE A 187 17.36 -3.48 8.69
C ILE A 187 16.11 -2.68 8.26
N ALA A 188 14.95 -3.33 8.14
CA ALA A 188 13.72 -2.72 7.64
C ALA A 188 13.30 -1.42 8.35
N ARG A 189 13.62 -1.30 9.65
CA ARG A 189 13.31 -0.13 10.49
C ARG A 189 14.45 0.89 10.57
N THR A 190 15.62 0.57 10.07
CA THR A 190 16.78 1.46 10.04
C THR A 190 16.66 2.47 8.88
N PRO A 191 17.55 3.47 8.80
CA PRO A 191 17.63 4.36 7.64
C PRO A 191 17.76 3.64 6.29
N ILE A 192 18.41 2.45 6.27
CA ILE A 192 18.56 1.62 5.05
C ILE A 192 17.18 1.10 4.58
N GLY A 193 16.25 0.85 5.48
CA GLY A 193 14.88 0.45 5.13
C GLY A 193 14.19 1.41 4.17
N LYS A 194 14.56 2.70 4.17
CA LYS A 194 14.04 3.71 3.23
C LYS A 194 14.36 3.42 1.76
N TRP A 195 15.19 2.42 1.46
CA TRP A 195 15.58 2.01 0.12
C TRP A 195 14.86 0.76 -0.38
N GLY A 196 13.90 0.26 0.40
CA GLY A 196 13.07 -0.87 0.00
C GLY A 196 12.10 -0.53 -1.13
N GLU A 197 11.50 -1.57 -1.71
CA GLU A 197 10.49 -1.43 -2.77
C GLU A 197 9.23 -0.73 -2.30
N TYR A 198 8.73 -1.18 -1.14
CA TYR A 198 7.59 -0.60 -0.45
C TYR A 198 8.01 -0.01 0.87
N MET A 199 7.30 1.04 1.25
CA MET A 199 7.35 1.59 2.61
C MET A 199 5.99 1.42 3.26
N LEU A 200 5.97 0.83 4.45
CA LEU A 200 4.80 0.81 5.33
C LEU A 200 4.94 1.93 6.35
N TYR A 201 3.81 2.58 6.63
CA TYR A 201 3.69 3.60 7.66
C TYR A 201 2.49 3.29 8.54
N THR A 202 2.63 3.52 9.84
CA THR A 202 1.51 3.67 10.76
C THR A 202 1.48 5.12 11.22
N PHE A 203 0.35 5.75 11.02
CA PHE A 203 0.06 7.10 11.50
C PHE A 203 -1.02 7.03 12.57
N GLU A 204 -0.96 7.93 13.55
CA GLU A 204 -1.94 8.02 14.63
C GLU A 204 -2.48 9.44 14.74
N LYS A 205 -3.80 9.57 14.87
CA LYS A 205 -4.47 10.84 15.13
C LYS A 205 -4.53 11.03 16.64
N LYS A 206 -3.79 12.02 17.14
CA LYS A 206 -3.87 12.39 18.56
C LYS A 206 -5.25 12.90 18.92
N ASN A 207 -5.62 12.75 20.16
CA ASN A 207 -6.83 13.34 20.74
C ASN A 207 -6.75 14.87 20.76
#